data_97e74a03bce260f63b4a128fb9059b10
#
_entry.id   97e74a03bce260f63b4a128fb9059b10
#
_cell.length_a   1.000
_cell.length_b   1.000
_cell.length_c   1.000
_cell.angle_alpha   90.00
_cell.angle_beta   90.00
_cell.angle_gamma   90.00
#
_symmetry.space_group_name_H-M   'P 1'
#
loop_
_entity.id
_entity.type
_entity.pdbx_description
1 polymer ?
#
loop_
_entity_poly.entity_id
_entity_poly.type
_entity_poly.pdbx_seq_one_letter_code
_entity_poly.pdbx_strand_id
1 'polypeptide(L)'
;MNRTLNLFSYDPGFVSTASCESAITYLDGDKGELLYRGYPIEELAEKSNFLDVCYLIFNGQLPDAKESTDFHNIIMTHSMMHENLKVFLQGFRYDSHPMAILAGTVASMAGFYHDKLDIHNPEHRMITAHRLISKMPTIVAAAYKHSIGMPLVYPTNSLSYAGNFLNMMFSSPCAPYEIDPIAEKAMDVLFILHADHEQNASTSTVRMAGSSGANPYAAISAGISCLWGASHGGANEAVLTMLNEIGTVENVNKYVAKAKDKEDPFRLMGFGHRVYKNFDPRARLIKGIADEVLAKYGNDPLMEVAKRLEEMALKDEYFIERRLYPNVDFYSGIIYKALGFPTHMFTPLFALARTVGWITHWNEMISDPKMKISRPRQRYIGHTLRHI
;
A
#
# COMPACT_ATOMS: atom_id res chain seq x y z
N MET A 1 -8.54 39.55 -33.72
CA MET A 1 -7.94 38.23 -33.54
C MET A 1 -8.79 37.47 -32.53
N ASN A 2 -9.65 36.56 -33.01
CA ASN A 2 -10.45 35.70 -32.15
C ASN A 2 -9.53 34.68 -31.45
N ARG A 3 -9.21 34.94 -30.18
CA ARG A 3 -8.66 33.90 -29.32
C ARG A 3 -9.77 32.87 -29.06
N THR A 4 -9.70 31.75 -29.73
CA THR A 4 -10.46 30.54 -29.33
C THR A 4 -10.02 30.23 -27.92
N LEU A 5 -10.82 30.60 -26.93
CA LEU A 5 -10.63 30.19 -25.55
C LEU A 5 -10.80 28.65 -25.54
N ASN A 6 -9.68 27.92 -25.51
CA ASN A 6 -9.69 26.52 -25.19
C ASN A 6 -10.20 26.38 -23.74
N LEU A 7 -11.53 26.30 -23.60
CA LEU A 7 -12.16 26.06 -22.32
C LEU A 7 -11.85 24.62 -21.91
N PHE A 8 -11.10 24.47 -20.82
CA PHE A 8 -10.91 23.21 -20.13
C PHE A 8 -11.13 23.41 -18.63
N SER A 9 -11.65 22.39 -17.96
CA SER A 9 -11.85 22.42 -16.52
C SER A 9 -10.49 22.49 -15.80
N TYR A 10 -10.39 23.31 -14.77
CA TYR A 10 -9.25 23.35 -13.88
C TYR A 10 -9.58 22.60 -12.59
N ASP A 11 -9.05 21.37 -12.48
CA ASP A 11 -9.25 20.47 -11.34
C ASP A 11 -7.89 19.96 -10.84
N PRO A 12 -7.19 20.72 -9.97
CA PRO A 12 -5.82 20.44 -9.57
C PRO A 12 -5.63 19.17 -8.74
N GLY A 13 -6.67 18.54 -8.30
CA GLY A 13 -6.60 17.31 -7.51
C GLY A 13 -7.36 16.14 -8.11
N PHE A 14 -7.83 16.28 -9.34
CA PHE A 14 -8.74 15.31 -9.98
C PHE A 14 -9.96 14.96 -9.11
N VAL A 15 -10.51 15.96 -8.41
CA VAL A 15 -11.61 15.76 -7.47
C VAL A 15 -12.92 15.48 -8.19
N SER A 16 -13.09 16.08 -9.37
CA SER A 16 -14.33 16.05 -10.17
C SER A 16 -14.15 15.41 -11.54
N THR A 17 -12.95 14.94 -11.89
CA THR A 17 -12.64 14.39 -13.21
C THR A 17 -12.12 12.97 -13.10
N ALA A 18 -12.78 12.02 -13.78
CA ALA A 18 -12.28 10.67 -13.95
C ALA A 18 -11.10 10.66 -14.95
N SER A 19 -10.03 9.95 -14.59
CA SER A 19 -8.83 9.82 -15.43
C SER A 19 -8.83 8.55 -16.30
N CYS A 20 -9.66 7.57 -15.97
CA CYS A 20 -9.78 6.30 -16.70
C CYS A 20 -11.09 5.60 -16.41
N GLU A 21 -11.41 4.59 -17.22
CA GLU A 21 -12.36 3.54 -16.91
C GLU A 21 -11.59 2.35 -16.29
N SER A 22 -12.17 1.68 -15.30
CA SER A 22 -11.57 0.50 -14.65
C SER A 22 -12.67 -0.42 -14.12
N ALA A 23 -12.42 -1.73 -14.20
CA ALA A 23 -13.31 -2.76 -13.65
C ALA A 23 -12.69 -3.45 -12.42
N ILE A 24 -11.62 -2.90 -11.84
CA ILE A 24 -10.85 -3.56 -10.76
C ILE A 24 -11.50 -3.31 -9.41
N THR A 25 -11.67 -2.06 -9.04
CA THR A 25 -12.17 -1.66 -7.72
C THR A 25 -13.32 -0.68 -7.84
N TYR A 26 -14.43 -1.00 -7.21
CA TYR A 26 -15.54 -0.07 -6.99
C TYR A 26 -15.47 0.49 -5.58
N LEU A 27 -15.67 1.79 -5.46
CA LEU A 27 -15.65 2.49 -4.20
C LEU A 27 -16.81 3.49 -4.13
N ASP A 28 -17.67 3.36 -3.10
CA ASP A 28 -18.73 4.31 -2.77
C ASP A 28 -18.47 4.89 -1.37
N GLY A 29 -17.95 6.11 -1.34
CA GLY A 29 -17.59 6.78 -0.08
C GLY A 29 -18.81 7.21 0.75
N ASP A 30 -19.98 7.39 0.15
CA ASP A 30 -21.21 7.76 0.87
C ASP A 30 -21.82 6.52 1.56
N LYS A 31 -21.76 5.36 0.93
CA LYS A 31 -22.24 4.10 1.51
C LYS A 31 -21.19 3.40 2.36
N GLY A 32 -19.90 3.71 2.19
CA GLY A 32 -18.81 2.99 2.81
C GLY A 32 -18.60 1.60 2.20
N GLU A 33 -18.78 1.48 0.88
CA GLU A 33 -18.57 0.23 0.12
C GLU A 33 -17.20 0.22 -0.56
N LEU A 34 -16.52 -0.91 -0.46
CA LEU A 34 -15.30 -1.21 -1.21
C LEU A 34 -15.39 -2.63 -1.77
N LEU A 35 -15.38 -2.73 -3.11
CA LEU A 35 -15.50 -4.00 -3.80
C LEU A 35 -14.26 -4.25 -4.67
N TYR A 36 -13.67 -5.44 -4.59
CA TYR A 36 -12.69 -5.91 -5.57
C TYR A 36 -13.39 -6.82 -6.57
N ARG A 37 -13.44 -6.42 -7.84
CA ARG A 37 -14.14 -7.17 -8.90
C ARG A 37 -15.59 -7.51 -8.55
N GLY A 38 -16.27 -6.67 -7.75
CA GLY A 38 -17.64 -6.87 -7.30
C GLY A 38 -17.81 -7.64 -5.99
N TYR A 39 -16.72 -8.15 -5.39
CA TYR A 39 -16.76 -8.81 -4.10
C TYR A 39 -16.50 -7.83 -2.96
N PRO A 40 -17.34 -7.81 -1.90
CA PRO A 40 -17.12 -6.95 -0.74
C PRO A 40 -15.80 -7.27 -0.05
N ILE A 41 -15.08 -6.22 0.35
CA ILE A 41 -13.79 -6.36 1.03
C ILE A 41 -13.91 -7.16 2.33
N GLU A 42 -15.05 -7.04 3.01
CA GLU A 42 -15.34 -7.75 4.24
C GLU A 42 -15.37 -9.27 4.02
N GLU A 43 -16.05 -9.70 2.95
CA GLU A 43 -16.13 -11.13 2.63
C GLU A 43 -14.78 -11.69 2.20
N LEU A 44 -14.02 -10.92 1.43
CA LEU A 44 -12.68 -11.34 1.00
C LEU A 44 -11.72 -11.48 2.19
N ALA A 45 -11.74 -10.53 3.12
CA ALA A 45 -10.89 -10.57 4.31
C ALA A 45 -11.25 -11.71 5.27
N GLU A 46 -12.53 -12.10 5.32
CA GLU A 46 -13.02 -13.16 6.21
C GLU A 46 -12.85 -14.56 5.62
N LYS A 47 -13.09 -14.72 4.30
CA LYS A 47 -13.29 -16.03 3.65
C LYS A 47 -12.19 -16.40 2.64
N SER A 48 -11.25 -15.50 2.37
CA SER A 48 -10.21 -15.72 1.38
C SER A 48 -8.80 -15.53 1.98
N ASN A 49 -7.77 -15.72 1.19
CA ASN A 49 -6.39 -15.42 1.51
C ASN A 49 -5.84 -14.40 0.49
N PHE A 50 -4.70 -13.79 0.82
CA PHE A 50 -4.14 -12.73 -0.04
C PHE A 50 -3.82 -13.19 -1.46
N LEU A 51 -3.33 -14.41 -1.67
CA LEU A 51 -3.02 -14.90 -3.02
C LEU A 51 -4.26 -15.14 -3.86
N ASP A 52 -5.35 -15.65 -3.29
CA ASP A 52 -6.63 -15.79 -3.99
C ASP A 52 -7.22 -14.41 -4.34
N VAL A 53 -7.04 -13.41 -3.47
CA VAL A 53 -7.39 -12.02 -3.76
C VAL A 53 -6.49 -11.42 -4.85
N CYS A 54 -5.20 -11.74 -4.88
CA CYS A 54 -4.32 -11.36 -5.98
C CYS A 54 -4.80 -11.96 -7.31
N TYR A 55 -5.18 -13.24 -7.29
CA TYR A 55 -5.74 -13.90 -8.46
C TYR A 55 -7.02 -13.21 -8.93
N LEU A 56 -7.96 -12.95 -8.01
CA LEU A 56 -9.21 -12.24 -8.29
C LEU A 56 -8.95 -10.88 -8.94
N ILE A 57 -8.11 -10.06 -8.32
CA ILE A 57 -7.83 -8.70 -8.80
C ILE A 57 -7.23 -8.76 -10.21
N PHE A 58 -6.27 -9.65 -10.46
CA PHE A 58 -5.54 -9.74 -11.73
C PHE A 58 -6.37 -10.41 -12.84
N ASN A 59 -7.04 -11.53 -12.54
CA ASN A 59 -7.76 -12.33 -13.53
C ASN A 59 -9.27 -11.99 -13.65
N GLY A 60 -9.84 -11.26 -12.67
CA GLY A 60 -11.22 -10.77 -12.73
C GLY A 60 -12.27 -11.65 -12.06
N GLN A 61 -11.91 -12.84 -11.58
CA GLN A 61 -12.79 -13.78 -10.86
C GLN A 61 -12.02 -14.55 -9.78
N LEU A 62 -12.71 -15.04 -8.77
CA LEU A 62 -12.11 -15.90 -7.77
C LEU A 62 -11.62 -17.21 -8.40
N PRO A 63 -10.45 -17.73 -7.94
CA PRO A 63 -9.94 -19.00 -8.44
C PRO A 63 -10.81 -20.18 -7.96
N ASP A 64 -10.93 -21.20 -8.78
CA ASP A 64 -11.32 -22.52 -8.29
C ASP A 64 -10.17 -23.16 -7.46
N ALA A 65 -10.43 -24.33 -6.86
CA ALA A 65 -9.44 -25.00 -6.00
C ALA A 65 -8.14 -25.37 -6.72
N LYS A 66 -8.22 -25.68 -8.03
CA LYS A 66 -7.06 -26.01 -8.85
C LYS A 66 -6.30 -24.74 -9.23
N GLU A 67 -7.00 -23.72 -9.68
CA GLU A 67 -6.44 -22.41 -10.05
C GLU A 67 -5.73 -21.76 -8.85
N SER A 68 -6.36 -21.82 -7.65
CA SER A 68 -5.76 -21.35 -6.40
C SER A 68 -4.43 -22.05 -6.11
N THR A 69 -4.43 -23.39 -6.19
CA THR A 69 -3.22 -24.20 -5.95
C THR A 69 -2.13 -23.89 -6.98
N ASP A 70 -2.48 -23.84 -8.26
CA ASP A 70 -1.54 -23.57 -9.35
C ASP A 70 -0.95 -22.15 -9.23
N PHE A 71 -1.79 -21.15 -8.94
CA PHE A 71 -1.34 -19.76 -8.77
C PHE A 71 -0.42 -19.62 -7.54
N HIS A 72 -0.81 -20.23 -6.40
CA HIS A 72 0.02 -20.26 -5.21
C HIS A 72 1.42 -20.83 -5.53
N ASN A 73 1.48 -21.97 -6.18
CA ASN A 73 2.75 -22.61 -6.58
C ASN A 73 3.58 -21.70 -7.49
N ILE A 74 2.96 -21.04 -8.47
CA ILE A 74 3.64 -20.09 -9.37
C ILE A 74 4.24 -18.95 -8.54
N ILE A 75 3.48 -18.32 -7.67
CA ILE A 75 3.95 -17.17 -6.88
C ILE A 75 5.08 -17.61 -5.94
N MET A 76 4.93 -18.70 -5.22
CA MET A 76 5.93 -19.15 -4.25
C MET A 76 7.24 -19.59 -4.92
N THR A 77 7.18 -20.26 -6.07
CA THR A 77 8.38 -20.69 -6.82
C THR A 77 9.13 -19.53 -7.51
N HIS A 78 8.48 -18.37 -7.69
CA HIS A 78 9.10 -17.17 -8.25
C HIS A 78 9.60 -16.18 -7.16
N SER A 79 9.51 -16.51 -5.88
CA SER A 79 9.80 -15.61 -4.77
C SER A 79 11.28 -15.23 -4.62
N MET A 80 12.21 -16.09 -5.05
CA MET A 80 13.64 -15.75 -5.05
C MET A 80 13.96 -14.60 -6.02
N MET A 81 14.68 -13.59 -5.52
CA MET A 81 15.26 -12.58 -6.41
C MET A 81 16.59 -13.07 -6.99
N HIS A 82 16.99 -12.49 -8.13
CA HIS A 82 18.28 -12.76 -8.74
C HIS A 82 19.43 -12.42 -7.77
N GLU A 83 20.43 -13.29 -7.64
CA GLU A 83 21.53 -13.11 -6.67
C GLU A 83 22.25 -11.76 -6.80
N ASN A 84 22.45 -11.26 -8.03
CA ASN A 84 23.07 -9.96 -8.21
C ASN A 84 22.21 -8.77 -7.75
N LEU A 85 20.91 -8.95 -7.53
CA LEU A 85 20.10 -7.93 -6.84
C LEU A 85 20.54 -7.74 -5.38
N LYS A 86 21.09 -8.77 -4.74
CA LYS A 86 21.71 -8.63 -3.40
C LYS A 86 22.93 -7.72 -3.45
N VAL A 87 23.75 -7.82 -4.49
CA VAL A 87 24.90 -6.93 -4.71
C VAL A 87 24.42 -5.50 -4.94
N PHE A 88 23.35 -5.31 -5.70
CA PHE A 88 22.73 -4.00 -5.88
C PHE A 88 22.25 -3.39 -4.54
N LEU A 89 21.59 -4.20 -3.71
CA LEU A 89 21.16 -3.78 -2.37
C LEU A 89 22.33 -3.35 -1.48
N GLN A 90 23.47 -4.01 -1.57
CA GLN A 90 24.69 -3.66 -0.80
C GLN A 90 25.28 -2.29 -1.18
N GLY A 91 24.90 -1.74 -2.33
CA GLY A 91 25.29 -0.38 -2.76
C GLY A 91 24.56 0.74 -2.01
N PHE A 92 23.46 0.44 -1.33
CA PHE A 92 22.79 1.42 -0.48
C PHE A 92 23.48 1.53 0.87
N ARG A 93 23.41 2.70 1.48
CA ARG A 93 23.80 2.88 2.87
C ARG A 93 22.82 2.07 3.76
N TYR A 94 23.33 1.53 4.87
CA TYR A 94 22.49 0.77 5.81
C TYR A 94 21.37 1.61 6.45
N ASP A 95 21.57 2.93 6.58
CA ASP A 95 20.60 3.89 7.10
C ASP A 95 19.68 4.48 6.02
N SER A 96 19.72 3.95 4.79
CA SER A 96 18.81 4.35 3.72
C SER A 96 17.38 3.96 4.05
N HIS A 97 16.44 4.86 3.77
CA HIS A 97 15.02 4.55 3.95
C HIS A 97 14.60 3.36 3.06
N PRO A 98 13.90 2.34 3.59
CA PRO A 98 13.55 1.13 2.83
C PRO A 98 12.76 1.42 1.55
N MET A 99 11.97 2.48 1.51
CA MET A 99 11.25 2.87 0.29
C MET A 99 12.19 3.30 -0.85
N ALA A 100 13.33 3.92 -0.55
CA ALA A 100 14.34 4.25 -1.56
C ALA A 100 14.96 2.97 -2.13
N ILE A 101 15.30 2.01 -1.24
CA ILE A 101 15.81 0.70 -1.61
C ILE A 101 14.78 -0.04 -2.48
N LEU A 102 13.51 -0.04 -2.07
CA LEU A 102 12.42 -0.72 -2.78
C LEU A 102 12.22 -0.14 -4.19
N ALA A 103 12.11 1.19 -4.31
CA ALA A 103 11.94 1.85 -5.60
C ALA A 103 13.10 1.56 -6.55
N GLY A 104 14.35 1.68 -6.07
CA GLY A 104 15.55 1.39 -6.85
C GLY A 104 15.65 -0.08 -7.28
N THR A 105 15.37 -1.01 -6.36
CA THR A 105 15.43 -2.45 -6.62
C THR A 105 14.37 -2.87 -7.63
N VAL A 106 13.13 -2.41 -7.50
CA VAL A 106 12.06 -2.72 -8.44
C VAL A 106 12.36 -2.16 -9.83
N ALA A 107 12.86 -0.93 -9.94
CA ALA A 107 13.29 -0.37 -11.23
C ALA A 107 14.41 -1.19 -11.87
N SER A 108 15.39 -1.64 -11.07
CA SER A 108 16.55 -2.43 -11.57
C SER A 108 16.14 -3.82 -12.06
N MET A 109 14.99 -4.38 -11.63
CA MET A 109 14.48 -5.66 -12.13
C MET A 109 14.33 -5.69 -13.66
N ALA A 110 14.09 -4.55 -14.30
CA ALA A 110 14.06 -4.46 -15.76
C ALA A 110 15.37 -4.93 -16.43
N GLY A 111 16.51 -4.71 -15.77
CA GLY A 111 17.82 -5.18 -16.26
C GLY A 111 18.07 -6.67 -16.01
N PHE A 112 17.47 -7.25 -14.95
CA PHE A 112 17.65 -8.66 -14.61
C PHE A 112 16.64 -9.59 -15.28
N TYR A 113 15.48 -9.08 -15.70
CA TYR A 113 14.38 -9.85 -16.29
C TYR A 113 13.97 -9.28 -17.65
N HIS A 114 14.95 -8.78 -18.42
CA HIS A 114 14.73 -8.08 -19.69
C HIS A 114 14.17 -8.99 -20.82
N ASP A 115 14.24 -10.29 -20.67
CA ASP A 115 13.74 -11.30 -21.61
C ASP A 115 12.21 -11.29 -21.77
N LYS A 116 11.49 -10.70 -20.83
CA LYS A 116 10.01 -10.68 -20.79
C LYS A 116 9.47 -9.25 -20.58
N LEU A 117 9.95 -8.27 -21.35
CA LEU A 117 9.55 -6.86 -21.24
C LEU A 117 8.68 -6.35 -22.40
N ASP A 118 8.33 -7.19 -23.37
CA ASP A 118 7.38 -6.78 -24.41
C ASP A 118 5.99 -6.57 -23.81
N ILE A 119 5.61 -5.30 -23.68
CA ILE A 119 4.33 -4.90 -23.10
C ILE A 119 3.11 -5.26 -23.98
N HIS A 120 3.33 -5.54 -25.26
CA HIS A 120 2.27 -5.97 -26.18
C HIS A 120 2.02 -7.49 -26.13
N ASN A 121 2.96 -8.25 -25.57
CA ASN A 121 2.81 -9.68 -25.37
C ASN A 121 2.08 -9.99 -24.04
N PRO A 122 0.85 -10.58 -24.06
CA PRO A 122 0.11 -10.91 -22.85
C PRO A 122 0.84 -11.87 -21.90
N GLU A 123 1.61 -12.82 -22.43
CA GLU A 123 2.41 -13.77 -21.63
C GLU A 123 3.52 -13.03 -20.87
N HIS A 124 4.20 -12.07 -21.51
CA HIS A 124 5.22 -11.26 -20.86
C HIS A 124 4.62 -10.39 -19.75
N ARG A 125 3.44 -9.81 -19.96
CA ARG A 125 2.74 -9.05 -18.93
C ARG A 125 2.37 -9.92 -17.73
N MET A 126 1.84 -11.12 -17.99
CA MET A 126 1.47 -12.08 -16.94
C MET A 126 2.70 -12.52 -16.12
N ILE A 127 3.78 -12.96 -16.77
CA ILE A 127 4.98 -13.42 -16.04
C ILE A 127 5.63 -12.30 -15.25
N THR A 128 5.58 -11.08 -15.74
CA THR A 128 6.10 -9.90 -15.04
C THR A 128 5.24 -9.56 -13.81
N ALA A 129 3.92 -9.70 -13.92
CA ALA A 129 3.03 -9.53 -12.79
C ALA A 129 3.30 -10.58 -11.70
N HIS A 130 3.44 -11.85 -12.08
CA HIS A 130 3.82 -12.93 -11.15
C HIS A 130 5.17 -12.63 -10.48
N ARG A 131 6.18 -12.20 -11.22
CA ARG A 131 7.50 -11.82 -10.69
C ARG A 131 7.43 -10.66 -9.69
N LEU A 132 6.61 -9.64 -9.95
CA LEU A 132 6.42 -8.52 -9.04
C LEU A 132 5.74 -8.97 -7.75
N ILE A 133 4.59 -9.64 -7.82
CA ILE A 133 3.86 -10.12 -6.65
C ILE A 133 4.74 -11.04 -5.81
N SER A 134 5.44 -11.99 -6.43
CA SER A 134 6.21 -12.99 -5.71
C SER A 134 7.52 -12.47 -5.09
N LYS A 135 8.18 -11.49 -5.71
CA LYS A 135 9.48 -11.00 -5.24
C LYS A 135 9.38 -9.82 -4.27
N MET A 136 8.24 -9.13 -4.24
CA MET A 136 8.06 -7.97 -3.38
C MET A 136 8.30 -8.28 -1.89
N PRO A 137 7.78 -9.38 -1.30
CA PRO A 137 8.08 -9.74 0.08
C PRO A 137 9.58 -9.93 0.32
N THR A 138 10.26 -10.59 -0.60
CA THR A 138 11.70 -10.86 -0.51
C THR A 138 12.51 -9.56 -0.56
N ILE A 139 12.14 -8.62 -1.43
CA ILE A 139 12.83 -7.32 -1.54
C ILE A 139 12.59 -6.47 -0.29
N VAL A 140 11.36 -6.45 0.22
CA VAL A 140 11.01 -5.69 1.44
C VAL A 140 11.75 -6.25 2.66
N ALA A 141 11.75 -7.57 2.83
CA ALA A 141 12.50 -8.21 3.92
C ALA A 141 14.02 -8.01 3.77
N ALA A 142 14.54 -8.05 2.54
CA ALA A 142 15.95 -7.78 2.26
C ALA A 142 16.34 -6.34 2.62
N ALA A 143 15.51 -5.35 2.32
CA ALA A 143 15.73 -3.97 2.70
C ALA A 143 15.80 -3.80 4.22
N TYR A 144 14.92 -4.48 4.96
CA TYR A 144 14.98 -4.50 6.42
C TYR A 144 16.26 -5.16 6.94
N LYS A 145 16.58 -6.38 6.47
CA LYS A 145 17.80 -7.08 6.90
C LYS A 145 19.07 -6.27 6.60
N HIS A 146 19.11 -5.60 5.46
CA HIS A 146 20.20 -4.69 5.10
C HIS A 146 20.33 -3.55 6.13
N SER A 147 19.20 -2.92 6.52
CA SER A 147 19.21 -1.77 7.44
C SER A 147 19.72 -2.11 8.85
N ILE A 148 19.57 -3.35 9.27
CA ILE A 148 20.04 -3.83 10.59
C ILE A 148 21.35 -4.64 10.53
N GLY A 149 21.99 -4.71 9.36
CA GLY A 149 23.26 -5.42 9.18
C GLY A 149 23.16 -6.95 9.31
N MET A 150 21.97 -7.52 9.08
CA MET A 150 21.73 -8.96 9.19
C MET A 150 21.76 -9.64 7.82
N PRO A 151 22.17 -10.91 7.75
CA PRO A 151 22.10 -11.66 6.50
C PRO A 151 20.67 -11.83 6.02
N LEU A 152 20.51 -11.85 4.69
CA LEU A 152 19.21 -12.11 4.08
C LEU A 152 18.73 -13.53 4.42
N VAL A 153 17.46 -13.66 4.69
CA VAL A 153 16.78 -14.96 4.81
C VAL A 153 16.09 -15.23 3.48
N TYR A 154 16.38 -16.39 2.89
CA TYR A 154 15.76 -16.80 1.63
C TYR A 154 14.31 -17.21 1.83
N PRO A 155 13.44 -16.98 0.83
CA PRO A 155 12.08 -17.50 0.87
C PRO A 155 12.06 -19.03 0.87
N THR A 156 11.01 -19.60 1.44
CA THR A 156 10.73 -21.04 1.42
C THR A 156 9.35 -21.30 0.82
N ASN A 157 9.24 -22.29 -0.05
CA ASN A 157 8.00 -22.62 -0.78
C ASN A 157 6.98 -23.35 0.08
N SER A 158 7.35 -23.81 1.30
CA SER A 158 6.47 -24.56 2.19
C SER A 158 5.58 -23.72 3.10
N LEU A 159 5.79 -22.41 3.14
CA LEU A 159 5.03 -21.47 3.94
C LEU A 159 3.97 -20.76 3.11
N SER A 160 2.96 -20.19 3.79
CA SER A 160 2.05 -19.25 3.14
C SER A 160 2.78 -17.96 2.72
N TYR A 161 2.14 -17.12 1.93
CA TYR A 161 2.74 -15.85 1.51
C TYR A 161 3.06 -14.94 2.70
N ALA A 162 2.11 -14.77 3.63
CA ALA A 162 2.29 -13.98 4.83
C ALA A 162 3.31 -14.61 5.80
N GLY A 163 3.21 -15.93 6.02
CA GLY A 163 4.16 -16.66 6.85
C GLY A 163 5.58 -16.63 6.31
N ASN A 164 5.76 -16.76 5.00
CA ASN A 164 7.07 -16.65 4.36
C ASN A 164 7.66 -15.25 4.51
N PHE A 165 6.83 -14.21 4.38
CA PHE A 165 7.26 -12.84 4.63
C PHE A 165 7.72 -12.64 6.08
N LEU A 166 6.94 -13.08 7.08
CA LEU A 166 7.30 -13.02 8.50
C LEU A 166 8.61 -13.78 8.77
N ASN A 167 8.76 -14.97 8.20
CA ASN A 167 10.00 -15.73 8.31
C ASN A 167 11.20 -14.96 7.77
N MET A 168 11.11 -14.38 6.56
CA MET A 168 12.20 -13.59 5.98
C MET A 168 12.52 -12.34 6.80
N MET A 169 11.52 -11.73 7.44
CA MET A 169 11.71 -10.55 8.28
C MET A 169 12.43 -10.87 9.58
N PHE A 170 11.99 -11.92 10.29
CA PHE A 170 12.34 -12.13 11.70
C PHE A 170 13.29 -13.29 11.97
N SER A 171 13.39 -14.28 11.09
CA SER A 171 14.39 -15.35 11.23
C SER A 171 15.83 -14.83 11.12
N SER A 172 16.74 -15.56 11.76
CA SER A 172 18.17 -15.40 11.55
C SER A 172 18.83 -16.77 11.32
N PRO A 173 20.07 -16.85 10.81
CA PRO A 173 20.77 -18.13 10.66
C PRO A 173 20.95 -18.91 11.96
N CYS A 174 20.93 -18.19 13.09
CA CYS A 174 21.16 -18.76 14.42
C CYS A 174 19.86 -19.12 15.16
N ALA A 175 18.72 -18.54 14.74
CA ALA A 175 17.42 -18.75 15.38
C ALA A 175 16.30 -18.67 14.35
N PRO A 176 15.63 -19.78 14.04
CA PRO A 176 14.45 -19.78 13.21
C PRO A 176 13.32 -19.00 13.89
N TYR A 177 12.49 -18.35 13.09
CA TYR A 177 11.28 -17.69 13.57
C TYR A 177 10.11 -18.68 13.56
N GLU A 178 9.48 -18.87 14.71
CA GLU A 178 8.24 -19.64 14.77
C GLU A 178 7.07 -18.75 14.36
N ILE A 179 6.41 -19.14 13.27
CA ILE A 179 5.30 -18.35 12.72
C ILE A 179 4.10 -18.51 13.65
N ASP A 180 3.69 -17.41 14.23
CA ASP A 180 2.48 -17.35 15.03
C ASP A 180 1.24 -17.23 14.12
N PRO A 181 0.23 -18.11 14.26
CA PRO A 181 -0.99 -18.06 13.45
C PRO A 181 -1.75 -16.74 13.55
N ILE A 182 -1.72 -16.04 14.69
CA ILE A 182 -2.36 -14.72 14.84
C ILE A 182 -1.61 -13.66 14.03
N ALA A 183 -0.27 -13.67 14.09
CA ALA A 183 0.55 -12.76 13.30
C ALA A 183 0.41 -13.03 11.79
N GLU A 184 0.41 -14.29 11.38
CA GLU A 184 0.23 -14.71 10.00
C GLU A 184 -1.13 -14.26 9.45
N LYS A 185 -2.23 -14.54 10.17
CA LYS A 185 -3.58 -14.11 9.81
C LYS A 185 -3.68 -12.60 9.74
N ALA A 186 -3.11 -11.88 10.72
CA ALA A 186 -3.12 -10.42 10.73
C ALA A 186 -2.42 -9.84 9.51
N MET A 187 -1.25 -10.37 9.13
CA MET A 187 -0.53 -9.92 7.94
C MET A 187 -1.29 -10.24 6.65
N ASP A 188 -1.88 -11.42 6.54
CA ASP A 188 -2.65 -11.80 5.35
C ASP A 188 -3.86 -10.88 5.15
N VAL A 189 -4.65 -10.63 6.20
CA VAL A 189 -5.77 -9.68 6.16
C VAL A 189 -5.29 -8.27 5.84
N LEU A 190 -4.21 -7.80 6.46
CA LEU A 190 -3.63 -6.49 6.14
C LEU A 190 -3.23 -6.37 4.68
N PHE A 191 -2.66 -7.40 4.08
CA PHE A 191 -2.34 -7.41 2.66
C PHE A 191 -3.60 -7.33 1.79
N ILE A 192 -4.67 -8.07 2.14
CA ILE A 192 -5.97 -7.99 1.44
C ILE A 192 -6.51 -6.57 1.49
N LEU A 193 -6.57 -5.94 2.67
CA LEU A 193 -7.13 -4.60 2.87
C LEU A 193 -6.35 -3.49 2.15
N HIS A 194 -5.08 -3.74 1.83
CA HIS A 194 -4.22 -2.78 1.13
C HIS A 194 -3.98 -3.13 -0.35
N ALA A 195 -4.51 -4.25 -0.86
CA ALA A 195 -4.24 -4.77 -2.20
C ALA A 195 -4.58 -3.78 -3.31
N ASP A 196 -5.70 -3.08 -3.22
CA ASP A 196 -6.07 -1.98 -4.13
C ASP A 196 -6.98 -0.94 -3.45
N HIS A 197 -7.09 0.23 -4.04
CA HIS A 197 -8.00 1.29 -3.59
C HIS A 197 -8.25 2.31 -4.71
N GLU A 198 -8.71 1.84 -5.86
CA GLU A 198 -9.08 2.65 -7.03
C GLU A 198 -7.93 3.59 -7.50
N GLN A 199 -8.26 4.76 -8.03
CA GLN A 199 -7.31 5.77 -8.54
C GLN A 199 -6.75 6.67 -7.44
N ASN A 200 -6.06 6.08 -6.46
CA ASN A 200 -5.23 6.85 -5.54
C ASN A 200 -3.98 7.42 -6.23
N ALA A 201 -3.24 8.29 -5.56
CA ALA A 201 -2.10 8.99 -6.15
C ALA A 201 -1.04 8.05 -6.76
N SER A 202 -0.69 6.95 -6.08
CA SER A 202 0.32 6.02 -6.60
C SER A 202 -0.20 5.17 -7.76
N THR A 203 -1.46 4.73 -7.73
CA THR A 203 -2.10 4.01 -8.84
C THR A 203 -2.18 4.91 -10.09
N SER A 204 -2.61 6.16 -9.93
CA SER A 204 -2.62 7.14 -11.02
C SER A 204 -1.21 7.41 -11.56
N THR A 205 -0.19 7.43 -10.70
CA THR A 205 1.22 7.57 -11.12
C THR A 205 1.70 6.37 -11.93
N VAL A 206 1.34 5.15 -11.52
CA VAL A 206 1.65 3.92 -12.29
C VAL A 206 1.00 3.98 -13.68
N ARG A 207 -0.28 4.36 -13.77
CA ARG A 207 -0.97 4.50 -15.05
C ARG A 207 -0.36 5.61 -15.89
N MET A 208 -0.03 6.75 -15.29
CA MET A 208 0.62 7.85 -16.02
C MET A 208 1.98 7.43 -16.58
N ALA A 209 2.85 6.83 -15.78
CA ALA A 209 4.14 6.33 -16.23
C ALA A 209 3.98 5.25 -17.31
N GLY A 210 3.12 4.26 -17.07
CA GLY A 210 2.84 3.18 -18.01
C GLY A 210 2.25 3.67 -19.33
N SER A 211 1.48 4.76 -19.36
CA SER A 211 0.85 5.30 -20.56
C SER A 211 1.84 5.73 -21.65
N SER A 212 3.10 5.96 -21.27
CA SER A 212 4.20 6.23 -22.21
C SER A 212 4.76 4.96 -22.89
N GLY A 213 4.25 3.78 -22.58
CA GLY A 213 4.82 2.50 -22.99
C GLY A 213 5.95 2.02 -22.06
N ALA A 214 6.10 2.61 -20.87
CA ALA A 214 7.09 2.17 -19.91
C ALA A 214 6.82 0.73 -19.45
N ASN A 215 7.90 -0.06 -19.30
CA ASN A 215 7.80 -1.43 -18.79
C ASN A 215 7.24 -1.44 -17.35
N PRO A 216 6.64 -2.57 -16.91
CA PRO A 216 5.93 -2.60 -15.63
C PRO A 216 6.85 -2.35 -14.43
N TYR A 217 8.11 -2.78 -14.44
CA TYR A 217 9.03 -2.50 -13.32
C TYR A 217 9.28 -0.99 -13.14
N ALA A 218 9.47 -0.25 -14.23
CA ALA A 218 9.64 1.20 -14.19
C ALA A 218 8.35 1.90 -13.72
N ALA A 219 7.19 1.47 -14.23
CA ALA A 219 5.91 2.05 -13.84
C ALA A 219 5.59 1.79 -12.35
N ILE A 220 5.82 0.57 -11.85
CA ILE A 220 5.62 0.23 -10.44
C ILE A 220 6.60 0.99 -9.53
N SER A 221 7.86 1.13 -9.94
CA SER A 221 8.84 1.96 -9.19
C SER A 221 8.38 3.42 -9.05
N ALA A 222 7.76 4.00 -10.08
CA ALA A 222 7.15 5.32 -10.00
C ALA A 222 5.99 5.36 -8.98
N GLY A 223 5.15 4.32 -8.95
CA GLY A 223 4.10 4.14 -7.95
C GLY A 223 4.65 4.06 -6.53
N ILE A 224 5.70 3.27 -6.32
CA ILE A 224 6.40 3.16 -5.03
C ILE A 224 6.94 4.53 -4.59
N SER A 225 7.56 5.28 -5.50
CA SER A 225 8.07 6.62 -5.22
C SER A 225 6.96 7.59 -4.83
N CYS A 226 5.80 7.51 -5.48
CA CYS A 226 4.62 8.31 -5.13
C CYS A 226 4.04 7.90 -3.77
N LEU A 227 3.98 6.59 -3.48
CA LEU A 227 3.47 6.08 -2.21
C LEU A 227 4.32 6.56 -1.02
N TRP A 228 5.62 6.75 -1.20
CA TRP A 228 6.53 7.23 -0.15
C TRP A 228 6.21 8.65 0.33
N GLY A 229 5.46 9.42 -0.42
CA GLY A 229 5.06 10.78 -0.02
C GLY A 229 4.27 10.81 1.29
N ALA A 230 4.59 11.76 2.17
CA ALA A 230 3.94 11.93 3.48
C ALA A 230 2.42 12.15 3.41
N SER A 231 1.92 12.68 2.28
CA SER A 231 0.49 12.88 2.05
C SER A 231 -0.22 11.65 1.46
N HIS A 232 0.47 10.50 1.35
CA HIS A 232 -0.08 9.26 0.79
C HIS A 232 0.25 8.07 1.70
N GLY A 233 1.31 7.30 1.45
CA GLY A 233 1.61 6.08 2.22
C GLY A 233 2.23 6.29 3.60
N GLY A 234 2.68 7.51 3.92
CA GLY A 234 3.26 7.83 5.24
C GLY A 234 2.24 8.06 6.37
N ALA A 235 0.94 7.88 6.10
CA ALA A 235 -0.10 8.18 7.09
C ALA A 235 -0.03 7.25 8.32
N ASN A 236 0.23 5.95 8.14
CA ASN A 236 0.36 4.99 9.23
C ASN A 236 1.62 5.22 10.10
N GLU A 237 2.72 5.68 9.50
CA GLU A 237 3.92 6.12 10.25
C GLU A 237 3.61 7.38 11.08
N ALA A 238 2.85 8.31 10.50
CA ALA A 238 2.43 9.53 11.18
C ALA A 238 1.52 9.24 12.39
N VAL A 239 0.70 8.18 12.35
CA VAL A 239 -0.09 7.73 13.52
C VAL A 239 0.82 7.39 14.69
N LEU A 240 1.85 6.58 14.50
CA LEU A 240 2.77 6.24 15.60
C LEU A 240 3.57 7.44 16.09
N THR A 241 3.98 8.33 15.20
CA THR A 241 4.62 9.60 15.58
C THR A 241 3.71 10.41 16.49
N MET A 242 2.44 10.55 16.13
CA MET A 242 1.42 11.22 16.94
C MET A 242 1.20 10.52 18.30
N LEU A 243 1.06 9.20 18.31
CA LEU A 243 0.87 8.45 19.58
C LEU A 243 2.09 8.62 20.50
N ASN A 244 3.32 8.60 19.97
CA ASN A 244 4.53 8.89 20.75
C ASN A 244 4.55 10.33 21.27
N GLU A 245 4.07 11.31 20.50
CA GLU A 245 3.98 12.71 20.94
C GLU A 245 2.97 12.87 22.08
N ILE A 246 1.84 12.18 22.02
CA ILE A 246 0.85 12.13 23.11
C ILE A 246 1.47 11.47 24.35
N GLY A 247 2.16 10.37 24.17
CA GLY A 247 3.01 9.66 25.14
C GLY A 247 2.24 8.87 26.19
N THR A 248 1.27 9.46 26.88
CA THR A 248 0.51 8.81 27.95
C THR A 248 -1.00 9.08 27.86
N VAL A 249 -1.79 8.21 28.48
CA VAL A 249 -3.27 8.30 28.49
C VAL A 249 -3.76 9.63 29.10
N GLU A 250 -3.07 10.14 30.12
CA GLU A 250 -3.40 11.41 30.79
C GLU A 250 -3.33 12.60 29.83
N ASN A 251 -2.43 12.54 28.85
CA ASN A 251 -2.26 13.59 27.86
C ASN A 251 -3.33 13.61 26.76
N VAL A 252 -4.08 12.52 26.55
CA VAL A 252 -5.03 12.40 25.43
C VAL A 252 -6.02 13.57 25.39
N ASN A 253 -6.61 13.95 26.54
CA ASN A 253 -7.54 15.07 26.60
C ASN A 253 -6.92 16.38 26.10
N LYS A 254 -5.65 16.65 26.45
CA LYS A 254 -4.91 17.84 26.03
C LYS A 254 -4.70 17.85 24.51
N TYR A 255 -4.30 16.72 23.93
CA TYR A 255 -4.05 16.63 22.49
C TYR A 255 -5.32 16.61 21.64
N VAL A 256 -6.41 16.05 22.17
CA VAL A 256 -7.75 16.17 21.55
C VAL A 256 -8.18 17.64 21.51
N ALA A 257 -7.95 18.41 22.58
CA ALA A 257 -8.23 19.86 22.60
C ALA A 257 -7.40 20.60 21.54
N LYS A 258 -6.09 20.30 21.41
CA LYS A 258 -5.22 20.85 20.36
C LYS A 258 -5.75 20.54 18.97
N ALA A 259 -6.16 19.28 18.71
CA ALA A 259 -6.69 18.88 17.41
C ALA A 259 -7.97 19.63 17.00
N LYS A 260 -8.74 20.14 17.97
CA LYS A 260 -9.92 20.96 17.74
C LYS A 260 -9.58 22.43 17.47
N ASP A 261 -8.43 22.90 17.93
CA ASP A 261 -7.98 24.27 17.72
C ASP A 261 -7.43 24.41 16.28
N LYS A 262 -7.99 25.35 15.54
CA LYS A 262 -7.57 25.63 14.15
C LYS A 262 -6.19 26.28 14.07
N GLU A 263 -5.81 27.01 15.12
CA GLU A 263 -4.52 27.71 15.20
C GLU A 263 -3.38 26.79 15.66
N ASP A 264 -3.69 25.67 16.34
CA ASP A 264 -2.68 24.66 16.70
C ASP A 264 -2.32 23.83 15.45
N PRO A 265 -1.04 23.60 15.17
CA PRO A 265 -0.61 22.77 14.05
C PRO A 265 -0.89 21.27 14.23
N PHE A 266 -1.16 20.81 15.45
CA PHE A 266 -1.42 19.41 15.75
C PHE A 266 -2.69 18.92 15.05
N ARG A 267 -2.61 17.72 14.46
CA ARG A 267 -3.76 17.05 13.83
C ARG A 267 -3.79 15.59 14.25
N LEU A 268 -5.00 15.03 14.37
CA LEU A 268 -5.16 13.58 14.57
C LEU A 268 -4.85 12.85 13.28
N MET A 269 -3.77 12.07 13.29
CA MET A 269 -3.38 11.22 12.18
C MET A 269 -4.11 9.88 12.26
N GLY A 270 -4.49 9.32 11.11
CA GLY A 270 -5.30 8.10 11.06
C GLY A 270 -6.79 8.31 11.35
N PHE A 271 -7.27 9.55 11.31
CA PHE A 271 -8.68 9.92 11.51
C PHE A 271 -9.23 10.63 10.27
N GLY A 272 -10.46 10.26 9.88
CA GLY A 272 -11.10 10.75 8.67
C GLY A 272 -10.55 10.10 7.40
N HIS A 273 -11.22 10.30 6.30
CA HIS A 273 -10.82 9.79 5.00
C HIS A 273 -11.24 10.74 3.89
N ARG A 274 -10.41 10.88 2.84
CA ARG A 274 -10.71 11.79 1.73
C ARG A 274 -11.96 11.37 0.94
N VAL A 275 -12.23 10.07 0.87
CA VAL A 275 -13.33 9.49 0.07
C VAL A 275 -14.49 9.09 0.96
N TYR A 276 -14.26 8.30 2.01
CA TYR A 276 -15.33 7.84 2.91
C TYR A 276 -15.86 8.99 3.75
N LYS A 277 -17.15 9.27 3.59
CA LYS A 277 -17.90 10.24 4.42
C LYS A 277 -18.52 9.59 5.66
N ASN A 278 -18.48 8.26 5.72
CA ASN A 278 -18.86 7.44 6.84
C ASN A 278 -17.66 6.64 7.33
N PHE A 279 -17.86 5.45 7.88
CA PHE A 279 -16.80 4.54 8.27
C PHE A 279 -16.07 3.99 7.04
N ASP A 280 -14.74 3.93 7.13
CA ASP A 280 -13.93 3.12 6.22
C ASP A 280 -14.25 1.63 6.48
N PRO A 281 -14.78 0.86 5.50
CA PRO A 281 -15.16 -0.53 5.70
C PRO A 281 -13.99 -1.39 6.19
N ARG A 282 -12.76 -1.03 5.82
CA ARG A 282 -11.54 -1.71 6.25
C ARG A 282 -11.26 -1.51 7.74
N ALA A 283 -11.59 -0.32 8.29
CA ALA A 283 -11.31 0.00 9.68
C ALA A 283 -12.07 -0.90 10.66
N ARG A 284 -13.30 -1.30 10.32
CA ARG A 284 -14.09 -2.21 11.16
C ARG A 284 -13.47 -3.61 11.24
N LEU A 285 -12.99 -4.10 10.11
CA LEU A 285 -12.34 -5.43 10.02
C LEU A 285 -11.02 -5.44 10.78
N ILE A 286 -10.18 -4.46 10.48
CA ILE A 286 -8.83 -4.36 11.04
C ILE A 286 -8.87 -4.13 12.56
N LYS A 287 -9.92 -3.51 13.09
CA LYS A 287 -10.11 -3.34 14.53
C LYS A 287 -10.22 -4.69 15.24
N GLY A 288 -11.01 -5.64 14.73
CA GLY A 288 -11.10 -7.00 15.28
C GLY A 288 -9.74 -7.72 15.29
N ILE A 289 -8.98 -7.59 14.20
CA ILE A 289 -7.61 -8.11 14.11
C ILE A 289 -6.68 -7.43 15.11
N ALA A 290 -6.80 -6.10 15.26
CA ALA A 290 -6.01 -5.36 16.25
C ALA A 290 -6.27 -5.86 17.68
N ASP A 291 -7.53 -6.10 18.04
CA ASP A 291 -7.89 -6.63 19.35
C ASP A 291 -7.27 -8.02 19.58
N GLU A 292 -7.30 -8.94 18.59
CA GLU A 292 -6.66 -10.26 18.68
C GLU A 292 -5.14 -10.14 18.86
N VAL A 293 -4.49 -9.31 18.06
CA VAL A 293 -3.03 -9.08 18.11
C VAL A 293 -2.63 -8.43 19.45
N LEU A 294 -3.37 -7.41 19.88
CA LEU A 294 -3.07 -6.70 21.13
C LEU A 294 -3.31 -7.56 22.37
N ALA A 295 -4.27 -8.48 22.33
CA ALA A 295 -4.46 -9.44 23.43
C ALA A 295 -3.22 -10.32 23.65
N LYS A 296 -2.47 -10.62 22.60
CA LYS A 296 -1.26 -11.47 22.68
C LYS A 296 0.04 -10.66 22.82
N TYR A 297 0.17 -9.56 22.07
CA TYR A 297 1.42 -8.80 21.93
C TYR A 297 1.36 -7.40 22.56
N GLY A 298 0.20 -6.97 23.02
CA GLY A 298 -0.13 -5.59 23.36
C GLY A 298 0.31 -5.08 24.72
N ASN A 299 1.56 -5.34 25.13
CA ASN A 299 2.13 -4.78 26.37
C ASN A 299 2.75 -3.39 26.19
N ASP A 300 2.54 -2.74 25.04
CA ASP A 300 3.08 -1.41 24.76
C ASP A 300 2.12 -0.33 25.32
N PRO A 301 2.59 0.58 26.19
CA PRO A 301 1.78 1.68 26.74
C PRO A 301 1.09 2.56 25.67
N LEU A 302 1.67 2.66 24.47
CA LEU A 302 1.06 3.41 23.36
C LEU A 302 -0.27 2.80 22.90
N MET A 303 -0.50 1.52 23.15
CA MET A 303 -1.77 0.87 22.81
C MET A 303 -2.92 1.38 23.68
N GLU A 304 -2.66 1.64 24.95
CA GLU A 304 -3.64 2.25 25.84
C GLU A 304 -3.94 3.70 25.44
N VAL A 305 -2.92 4.44 24.99
CA VAL A 305 -3.09 5.79 24.42
C VAL A 305 -4.00 5.73 23.19
N ALA A 306 -3.74 4.77 22.28
CA ALA A 306 -4.52 4.59 21.06
C ALA A 306 -5.99 4.25 21.35
N LYS A 307 -6.25 3.29 22.24
CA LYS A 307 -7.62 2.91 22.68
C LYS A 307 -8.35 4.12 23.27
N ARG A 308 -7.68 4.85 24.17
CA ARG A 308 -8.28 6.02 24.79
C ARG A 308 -8.59 7.13 23.79
N LEU A 309 -7.70 7.35 22.83
CA LEU A 309 -7.88 8.34 21.76
C LEU A 309 -9.08 7.96 20.87
N GLU A 310 -9.18 6.68 20.47
CA GLU A 310 -10.32 6.15 19.73
C GLU A 310 -11.63 6.36 20.48
N GLU A 311 -11.71 5.94 21.75
CA GLU A 311 -12.90 6.09 22.57
C GLU A 311 -13.38 7.54 22.66
N MET A 312 -12.44 8.47 22.80
CA MET A 312 -12.77 9.89 22.86
C MET A 312 -13.27 10.41 21.53
N ALA A 313 -12.59 10.11 20.44
CA ALA A 313 -12.98 10.58 19.11
C ALA A 313 -14.35 10.04 18.69
N LEU A 314 -14.68 8.80 19.04
CA LEU A 314 -15.99 8.20 18.74
C LEU A 314 -17.16 8.79 19.57
N LYS A 315 -16.88 9.47 20.69
CA LYS A 315 -17.90 10.05 21.59
C LYS A 315 -18.00 11.57 21.50
N ASP A 316 -17.01 12.22 20.93
CA ASP A 316 -16.90 13.68 20.91
C ASP A 316 -17.62 14.27 19.69
N GLU A 317 -18.58 15.16 19.92
CA GLU A 317 -19.43 15.78 18.89
C GLU A 317 -18.61 16.44 17.77
N TYR A 318 -17.47 17.09 18.08
CA TYR A 318 -16.62 17.73 17.09
C TYR A 318 -16.14 16.75 16.01
N PHE A 319 -15.73 15.53 16.43
CA PHE A 319 -15.24 14.50 15.49
C PHE A 319 -16.40 13.81 14.78
N ILE A 320 -17.51 13.56 15.46
CA ILE A 320 -18.72 12.94 14.88
C ILE A 320 -19.29 13.84 13.79
N GLU A 321 -19.49 15.14 14.05
CA GLU A 321 -20.00 16.11 13.07
C GLU A 321 -19.12 16.23 11.83
N ARG A 322 -17.79 16.10 12.01
CA ARG A 322 -16.80 16.19 10.93
C ARG A 322 -16.44 14.85 10.33
N ARG A 323 -17.06 13.78 10.83
CA ARG A 323 -16.83 12.39 10.36
C ARG A 323 -15.36 11.96 10.42
N LEU A 324 -14.67 12.39 11.48
CA LEU A 324 -13.29 12.08 11.75
C LEU A 324 -13.18 10.77 12.55
N TYR A 325 -13.57 9.67 11.92
CA TYR A 325 -13.47 8.33 12.49
C TYR A 325 -12.09 7.74 12.25
N PRO A 326 -11.61 6.82 13.13
CA PRO A 326 -10.40 6.06 12.88
C PRO A 326 -10.49 5.33 11.53
N ASN A 327 -9.43 5.38 10.75
CA ASN A 327 -9.33 4.73 9.43
C ASN A 327 -8.37 3.53 9.45
N VAL A 328 -8.12 2.92 8.29
CA VAL A 328 -7.24 1.77 8.17
C VAL A 328 -5.81 2.05 8.65
N ASP A 329 -5.30 3.27 8.47
CA ASP A 329 -3.92 3.62 8.84
C ASP A 329 -3.73 3.69 10.35
N PHE A 330 -4.78 4.07 11.10
CA PHE A 330 -4.76 4.08 12.56
C PHE A 330 -4.52 2.68 13.13
N TYR A 331 -5.29 1.69 12.70
CA TYR A 331 -5.17 0.33 13.23
C TYR A 331 -3.99 -0.44 12.64
N SER A 332 -3.68 -0.27 11.36
CA SER A 332 -2.54 -0.96 10.74
C SER A 332 -1.21 -0.59 11.41
N GLY A 333 -1.01 0.70 11.71
CA GLY A 333 0.18 1.16 12.44
C GLY A 333 0.33 0.49 13.81
N ILE A 334 -0.78 0.36 14.54
CA ILE A 334 -0.84 -0.30 15.84
C ILE A 334 -0.47 -1.79 15.73
N ILE A 335 -1.06 -2.50 14.76
CA ILE A 335 -0.78 -3.93 14.54
C ILE A 335 0.68 -4.14 14.17
N TYR A 336 1.21 -3.38 13.21
CA TYR A 336 2.61 -3.51 12.80
C TYR A 336 3.57 -3.29 13.98
N LYS A 337 3.30 -2.28 14.79
CA LYS A 337 4.09 -2.02 16.00
C LYS A 337 4.04 -3.19 16.98
N ALA A 338 2.85 -3.72 17.26
CA ALA A 338 2.67 -4.85 18.18
C ALA A 338 3.37 -6.12 17.66
N LEU A 339 3.37 -6.35 16.34
CA LEU A 339 4.08 -7.47 15.71
C LEU A 339 5.60 -7.26 15.61
N GLY A 340 6.14 -6.13 16.07
CA GLY A 340 7.58 -5.86 16.12
C GLY A 340 8.18 -5.25 14.86
N PHE A 341 7.36 -4.79 13.91
CA PHE A 341 7.87 -4.06 12.75
C PHE A 341 8.35 -2.66 13.17
N PRO A 342 9.54 -2.23 12.74
CA PRO A 342 9.98 -0.85 12.95
C PRO A 342 9.17 0.10 12.05
N THR A 343 8.92 1.31 12.54
CA THR A 343 8.01 2.27 11.90
C THR A 343 8.37 2.57 10.44
N HIS A 344 9.65 2.68 10.11
CA HIS A 344 10.10 2.93 8.73
C HIS A 344 9.81 1.79 7.73
N MET A 345 9.33 0.63 8.22
CA MET A 345 8.88 -0.49 7.38
C MET A 345 7.38 -0.43 7.03
N PHE A 346 6.59 0.47 7.61
CA PHE A 346 5.14 0.48 7.41
C PHE A 346 4.75 0.82 5.97
N THR A 347 5.34 1.86 5.40
CA THR A 347 5.12 2.20 3.99
C THR A 347 5.61 1.10 3.02
N PRO A 348 6.78 0.44 3.22
CA PRO A 348 7.15 -0.77 2.48
C PRO A 348 6.13 -1.92 2.56
N LEU A 349 5.53 -2.17 3.72
CA LEU A 349 4.46 -3.18 3.88
C LEU A 349 3.23 -2.83 3.04
N PHE A 350 2.86 -1.56 3.03
CA PHE A 350 1.81 -1.05 2.16
C PHE A 350 2.15 -1.26 0.68
N ALA A 351 3.36 -0.92 0.24
CA ALA A 351 3.81 -1.12 -1.14
C ALA A 351 3.77 -2.60 -1.55
N LEU A 352 4.17 -3.52 -0.65
CA LEU A 352 4.10 -4.96 -0.86
C LEU A 352 2.67 -5.37 -1.22
N ALA A 353 1.71 -5.04 -0.37
CA ALA A 353 0.32 -5.38 -0.58
C ALA A 353 -0.27 -4.74 -1.84
N ARG A 354 0.01 -3.46 -2.09
CA ARG A 354 -0.53 -2.67 -3.20
C ARG A 354 0.04 -3.07 -4.57
N THR A 355 1.12 -3.84 -4.61
CA THR A 355 1.76 -4.25 -5.87
C THR A 355 0.80 -4.95 -6.82
N VAL A 356 -0.08 -5.81 -6.33
CA VAL A 356 -1.08 -6.47 -7.18
C VAL A 356 -2.06 -5.48 -7.81
N GLY A 357 -2.55 -4.50 -7.05
CA GLY A 357 -3.42 -3.44 -7.58
C GLY A 357 -2.70 -2.63 -8.67
N TRP A 358 -1.50 -2.17 -8.38
CA TRP A 358 -0.71 -1.40 -9.34
C TRP A 358 -0.46 -2.14 -10.65
N ILE A 359 0.01 -3.40 -10.58
CA ILE A 359 0.30 -4.16 -11.80
C ILE A 359 -0.96 -4.51 -12.58
N THR A 360 -2.08 -4.70 -11.90
CA THR A 360 -3.38 -4.95 -12.55
C THR A 360 -3.87 -3.69 -13.27
N HIS A 361 -3.81 -2.52 -12.62
CA HIS A 361 -4.16 -1.25 -13.26
C HIS A 361 -3.25 -0.92 -14.46
N TRP A 362 -1.96 -1.23 -14.37
CA TRP A 362 -1.05 -1.11 -15.49
C TRP A 362 -1.44 -2.05 -16.64
N ASN A 363 -1.71 -3.33 -16.33
CA ASN A 363 -2.10 -4.34 -17.32
C ASN A 363 -3.45 -4.01 -17.98
N GLU A 364 -4.44 -3.58 -17.20
CA GLU A 364 -5.73 -3.13 -17.72
C GLU A 364 -5.56 -1.97 -18.72
N MET A 365 -4.77 -0.96 -18.35
CA MET A 365 -4.50 0.18 -19.22
C MET A 365 -3.77 -0.21 -20.51
N ILE A 366 -2.71 -1.02 -20.42
CA ILE A 366 -1.94 -1.45 -21.61
C ILE A 366 -2.78 -2.35 -22.53
N SER A 367 -3.76 -3.07 -21.98
CA SER A 367 -4.67 -3.93 -22.74
C SER A 367 -5.83 -3.17 -23.40
N ASP A 368 -6.07 -1.92 -23.00
CA ASP A 368 -7.14 -1.10 -23.57
C ASP A 368 -6.72 -0.55 -24.95
N PRO A 369 -7.44 -0.91 -26.05
CA PRO A 369 -7.16 -0.37 -27.38
C PRO A 369 -7.38 1.14 -27.51
N LYS A 370 -8.09 1.75 -26.55
CA LYS A 370 -8.33 3.20 -26.49
C LYS A 370 -7.21 3.95 -25.71
N MET A 371 -6.25 3.22 -25.16
CA MET A 371 -5.17 3.80 -24.37
C MET A 371 -4.45 4.90 -25.12
N LYS A 372 -4.20 6.00 -24.43
CA LYS A 372 -3.42 7.13 -24.93
C LYS A 372 -2.42 7.56 -23.87
N ILE A 373 -1.30 8.12 -24.32
CA ILE A 373 -0.34 8.75 -23.41
C ILE A 373 -1.03 9.84 -22.57
N SER A 374 -0.90 9.75 -21.26
CA SER A 374 -1.46 10.72 -20.32
C SER A 374 -0.66 12.02 -20.38
N ARG A 375 -1.32 13.08 -20.82
CA ARG A 375 -0.72 14.42 -20.91
C ARG A 375 -1.71 15.45 -20.33
N PRO A 376 -1.65 15.71 -19.01
CA PRO A 376 -2.48 16.74 -18.38
C PRO A 376 -2.19 18.11 -19.02
N ARG A 377 -3.22 18.95 -19.07
CA ARG A 377 -3.06 20.34 -19.51
C ARG A 377 -2.68 21.22 -18.33
N GLN A 378 -1.93 22.28 -18.61
CA GLN A 378 -1.65 23.33 -17.62
C GLN A 378 -2.37 24.63 -17.96
N ARG A 379 -2.82 25.34 -16.95
CA ARG A 379 -3.21 26.73 -17.04
C ARG A 379 -1.97 27.60 -16.83
N TYR A 380 -1.45 28.19 -17.92
CA TYR A 380 -0.28 29.05 -17.82
C TYR A 380 -0.67 30.39 -17.18
N ILE A 381 0.05 30.79 -16.13
CA ILE A 381 -0.14 32.04 -15.39
C ILE A 381 1.11 32.94 -15.42
N GLY A 382 2.12 32.57 -16.18
CA GLY A 382 3.35 33.37 -16.32
C GLY A 382 3.21 34.53 -17.27
N HIS A 383 4.35 35.19 -17.57
CA HIS A 383 4.39 36.32 -18.49
C HIS A 383 4.01 35.92 -19.91
N THR A 384 3.37 36.85 -20.62
CA THR A 384 3.16 36.76 -22.06
C THR A 384 4.50 36.88 -22.80
N LEU A 385 4.47 36.88 -24.15
CA LEU A 385 5.68 36.98 -24.98
C LEU A 385 6.58 38.12 -24.51
N ARG A 386 7.85 37.81 -24.27
CA ARG A 386 8.94 38.76 -24.01
C ARG A 386 9.98 38.59 -25.10
N HIS A 387 10.65 39.72 -25.46
CA HIS A 387 11.81 39.74 -26.33
C HIS A 387 13.07 39.94 -25.47
N ILE A 388 14.21 39.38 -25.89
CA ILE A 388 15.53 39.54 -25.29
C ILE A 388 16.07 40.89 -25.73
#